data_5cc19f76b17b555fb7a63b409a09cca3
#
_entry.id   5cc19f76b17b555fb7a63b409a09cca3
#
_cell.length_a   1.000
_cell.length_b   1.000
_cell.length_c   1.000
_cell.angle_alpha   90.00
_cell.angle_beta   90.00
_cell.angle_gamma   90.00
#
_symmetry.space_group_name_H-M   'P 1'
#
loop_
_entity.id
_entity.type
_entity.pdbx_description
1 polymer ?
#
loop_
_entity_poly.entity_id
_entity_poly.type
_entity_poly.pdbx_seq_one_letter_code
_entity_poly.pdbx_strand_id
1 'polypeptide(L)'
;MERRVGDVALSMQFARLQLQRPSVRTDILAAAGHGPLIGSGVGRRKNALSREEGDRIVERAMSVVGLDPALASRGIDDLSGGQMRRVALAGLLASDPRVLILDEPMAGLDAASRELLISVLDERRRAGLSILVISHDLEGMDDLCDTHRHLREGVLT
;
A
#
# COMPACT_ATOMS: atom_id res chain seq x y z
N MET A 1 -17.92 -8.17 19.50
CA MET A 1 -16.71 -7.40 19.09
C MET A 1 -16.12 -8.12 17.87
N GLU A 2 -16.59 -7.77 16.68
CA GLU A 2 -16.10 -8.38 15.44
C GLU A 2 -14.66 -7.90 15.20
N ARG A 3 -13.73 -8.85 15.17
CA ARG A 3 -12.35 -8.56 14.70
C ARG A 3 -12.42 -8.29 13.21
N ARG A 4 -12.41 -7.03 12.80
CA ARG A 4 -12.20 -6.64 11.42
C ARG A 4 -10.72 -6.87 11.11
N VAL A 5 -10.43 -7.92 10.35
CA VAL A 5 -9.15 -8.10 9.68
C VAL A 5 -9.14 -7.06 8.55
N GLY A 6 -8.27 -6.05 8.64
CA GLY A 6 -8.16 -5.00 7.63
C GLY A 6 -8.10 -3.57 8.19
N ASP A 7 -8.25 -3.37 9.50
CA ASP A 7 -8.19 -2.02 10.07
C ASP A 7 -6.77 -1.42 10.04
N VAL A 8 -5.73 -2.25 9.97
CA VAL A 8 -4.32 -1.83 9.93
C VAL A 8 -3.63 -2.44 8.72
N ALA A 9 -2.98 -1.60 7.92
CA ALA A 9 -2.11 -2.01 6.83
C ALA A 9 -0.65 -1.65 7.16
N LEU A 10 0.28 -2.56 6.84
CA LEU A 10 1.71 -2.39 7.08
C LEU A 10 2.47 -2.48 5.75
N SER A 11 3.24 -1.45 5.42
CA SER A 11 4.23 -1.46 4.35
C SER A 11 5.60 -1.76 4.94
N MET A 12 6.26 -2.79 4.43
CA MET A 12 7.63 -3.11 4.82
C MET A 12 8.64 -2.45 3.89
N GLN A 13 9.85 -2.22 4.37
CA GLN A 13 10.97 -1.62 3.64
C GLN A 13 11.20 -2.23 2.25
N PHE A 14 11.05 -3.54 2.11
CA PHE A 14 11.25 -4.25 0.84
C PHE A 14 9.90 -4.59 0.19
N ALA A 15 9.43 -3.72 -0.71
CA ALA A 15 8.16 -3.90 -1.43
C ALA A 15 8.05 -5.27 -2.13
N ARG A 16 9.18 -5.82 -2.67
CA ARG A 16 9.18 -7.14 -3.33
C ARG A 16 8.72 -8.27 -2.43
N LEU A 17 8.96 -8.18 -1.11
CA LEU A 17 8.52 -9.20 -0.16
C LEU A 17 7.02 -9.15 0.12
N GLN A 18 6.37 -8.03 -0.16
CA GLN A 18 4.92 -7.86 0.01
C GLN A 18 4.13 -8.35 -1.20
N LEU A 19 4.74 -8.28 -2.40
CA LEU A 19 4.10 -8.66 -3.65
C LEU A 19 4.18 -10.17 -3.86
N GLN A 20 3.05 -10.85 -3.76
CA GLN A 20 2.97 -12.31 -3.72
C GLN A 20 2.27 -12.92 -4.92
N ARG A 21 1.69 -12.11 -5.79
CA ARG A 21 0.91 -12.57 -6.93
C ARG A 21 1.67 -12.38 -8.25
N PRO A 22 1.29 -13.11 -9.28
CA PRO A 22 2.04 -13.08 -10.54
C PRO A 22 1.90 -11.77 -11.31
N SER A 23 0.84 -10.99 -11.12
CA SER A 23 0.60 -9.73 -11.83
C SER A 23 0.12 -8.63 -10.90
N VAL A 24 0.31 -7.37 -11.33
CA VAL A 24 -0.15 -6.17 -10.62
C VAL A 24 -1.63 -6.27 -10.24
N ARG A 25 -2.48 -6.61 -11.20
CA ARG A 25 -3.93 -6.77 -10.98
C ARG A 25 -4.24 -7.76 -9.88
N THR A 26 -3.64 -8.95 -9.96
CA THR A 26 -3.94 -10.02 -8.99
C THR A 26 -3.40 -9.70 -7.61
N ASP A 27 -2.30 -8.96 -7.53
CA ASP A 27 -1.71 -8.57 -6.26
C ASP A 27 -2.56 -7.48 -5.55
N ILE A 28 -2.96 -6.43 -6.26
CA ILE A 28 -3.84 -5.39 -5.73
C ILE A 28 -5.18 -5.98 -5.25
N LEU A 29 -5.80 -6.85 -6.04
CA LEU A 29 -7.06 -7.50 -5.65
C LEU A 29 -6.89 -8.40 -4.43
N ALA A 30 -5.77 -9.11 -4.32
CA ALA A 30 -5.48 -9.94 -3.16
C ALA A 30 -5.30 -9.10 -1.89
N ALA A 31 -4.55 -7.99 -1.97
CA ALA A 31 -4.36 -7.05 -0.88
C ALA A 31 -5.69 -6.40 -0.45
N ALA A 32 -6.55 -6.05 -1.41
CA ALA A 32 -7.92 -5.55 -1.15
C ALA A 32 -8.88 -6.63 -0.59
N GLY A 33 -8.38 -7.83 -0.28
CA GLY A 33 -9.18 -8.91 0.30
C GLY A 33 -10.01 -9.72 -0.72
N HIS A 34 -9.76 -9.56 -2.02
CA HIS A 34 -10.51 -10.23 -3.09
C HIS A 34 -9.74 -11.34 -3.82
N GLY A 35 -8.56 -11.71 -3.35
CA GLY A 35 -7.77 -12.80 -3.90
C GLY A 35 -8.09 -14.17 -3.29
N PRO A 36 -7.74 -15.29 -3.98
CA PRO A 36 -7.73 -16.59 -3.34
C PRO A 36 -6.70 -16.59 -2.20
N LEU A 37 -7.09 -17.05 -1.01
CA LEU A 37 -6.17 -17.19 0.12
C LEU A 37 -5.13 -18.26 -0.21
N ILE A 38 -3.83 -17.94 -0.08
CA ILE A 38 -2.77 -18.94 -0.18
C ILE A 38 -2.88 -19.86 1.03
N GLY A 39 -3.11 -21.15 0.79
CA GLY A 39 -3.00 -22.21 1.82
C GLY A 39 -4.25 -22.52 2.65
N SER A 40 -5.39 -21.88 2.41
CA SER A 40 -6.65 -22.27 3.09
C SER A 40 -7.60 -22.92 2.08
N GLY A 41 -7.70 -24.24 2.16
CA GLY A 41 -8.65 -25.06 1.38
C GLY A 41 -10.11 -24.90 1.80
N VAL A 42 -10.52 -23.77 2.38
CA VAL A 42 -11.89 -23.61 2.89
C VAL A 42 -12.41 -22.21 2.55
N GLY A 43 -13.49 -22.22 1.74
CA GLY A 43 -14.40 -21.09 1.66
C GLY A 43 -14.41 -20.37 0.30
N ARG A 44 -15.21 -20.91 -0.63
CA ARG A 44 -15.80 -20.09 -1.68
C ARG A 44 -16.50 -18.92 -1.00
N ARG A 45 -15.91 -17.68 -1.07
CA ARG A 45 -16.64 -16.48 -0.65
C ARG A 45 -17.92 -16.39 -1.50
N LYS A 46 -19.07 -16.19 -0.85
CA LYS A 46 -20.40 -16.09 -1.45
C LYS A 46 -20.55 -14.90 -2.44
N ASN A 47 -19.57 -14.00 -2.50
CA ASN A 47 -19.52 -12.88 -3.44
C ASN A 47 -18.16 -12.88 -4.16
N ALA A 48 -18.05 -13.67 -5.23
CA ALA A 48 -16.98 -13.48 -6.18
C ALA A 48 -17.21 -12.12 -6.88
N LEU A 49 -16.21 -11.22 -6.83
CA LEU A 49 -16.23 -9.99 -7.61
C LEU A 49 -16.47 -10.31 -9.09
N SER A 50 -17.31 -9.53 -9.73
CA SER A 50 -17.36 -9.52 -11.18
C SER A 50 -16.02 -9.00 -11.74
N ARG A 51 -15.73 -9.34 -12.99
CA ARG A 51 -14.51 -8.83 -13.64
C ARG A 51 -14.49 -7.30 -13.66
N GLU A 52 -15.62 -6.67 -13.95
CA GLU A 52 -15.77 -5.22 -14.01
C GLU A 52 -15.56 -4.54 -12.65
N GLU A 53 -16.06 -5.12 -11.55
CA GLU A 53 -15.81 -4.61 -10.21
C GLU A 53 -14.32 -4.72 -9.85
N GLY A 54 -13.68 -5.84 -10.19
CA GLY A 54 -12.26 -6.02 -10.00
C GLY A 54 -11.43 -4.99 -10.79
N ASP A 55 -11.78 -4.73 -12.04
CA ASP A 55 -11.10 -3.76 -12.88
C ASP A 55 -11.23 -2.34 -12.30
N ARG A 56 -12.40 -1.93 -11.82
CA ARG A 56 -12.59 -0.63 -11.15
C ARG A 56 -11.75 -0.46 -9.88
N ILE A 57 -11.63 -1.51 -9.06
CA ILE A 57 -10.78 -1.48 -7.85
C ILE A 57 -9.32 -1.26 -8.24
N VAL A 58 -8.83 -2.01 -9.23
CA VAL A 58 -7.44 -1.93 -9.69
C VAL A 58 -7.14 -0.58 -10.32
N GLU A 59 -7.99 -0.10 -11.24
CA GLU A 59 -7.83 1.21 -11.87
C GLU A 59 -7.77 2.34 -10.85
N ARG A 60 -8.70 2.34 -9.88
CA ARG A 60 -8.72 3.34 -8.80
C ARG A 60 -7.47 3.28 -7.94
N ALA A 61 -7.04 2.08 -7.54
CA ALA A 61 -5.85 1.90 -6.72
C ALA A 61 -4.58 2.36 -7.45
N MET A 62 -4.45 2.02 -8.74
CA MET A 62 -3.31 2.43 -9.57
C MET A 62 -3.30 3.93 -9.82
N SER A 63 -4.45 4.54 -10.07
CA SER A 63 -4.59 5.98 -10.28
C SER A 63 -4.11 6.78 -9.07
N VAL A 64 -4.48 6.35 -7.86
CA VAL A 64 -4.08 7.02 -6.61
C VAL A 64 -2.56 7.14 -6.47
N VAL A 65 -1.82 6.12 -6.90
CA VAL A 65 -0.36 6.08 -6.78
C VAL A 65 0.36 6.45 -8.08
N GLY A 66 -0.34 7.01 -9.06
CA GLY A 66 0.24 7.46 -10.34
C GLY A 66 0.84 6.34 -11.17
N LEU A 67 0.26 5.13 -11.14
CA LEU A 67 0.66 4.02 -12.01
C LEU A 67 -0.14 4.04 -13.31
N ASP A 68 0.56 3.78 -14.43
CA ASP A 68 -0.09 3.59 -15.72
C ASP A 68 -1.03 2.37 -15.69
N PRO A 69 -2.31 2.52 -16.03
CA PRO A 69 -3.27 1.41 -16.08
C PRO A 69 -2.82 0.24 -16.97
N ALA A 70 -2.00 0.49 -18.00
CA ALA A 70 -1.44 -0.54 -18.86
C ALA A 70 -0.58 -1.56 -18.10
N LEU A 71 -0.05 -1.19 -16.93
CA LEU A 71 0.73 -2.08 -16.07
C LEU A 71 -0.13 -3.13 -15.35
N ALA A 72 -1.47 -3.02 -15.33
CA ALA A 72 -2.33 -3.91 -14.58
C ALA A 72 -2.13 -5.41 -14.91
N SER A 73 -1.88 -5.73 -16.17
CA SER A 73 -1.63 -7.11 -16.61
C SER A 73 -0.16 -7.55 -16.52
N ARG A 74 0.76 -6.61 -16.19
CA ARG A 74 2.20 -6.88 -16.17
C ARG A 74 2.58 -7.79 -15.00
N GLY A 75 3.58 -8.64 -15.22
CA GLY A 75 4.20 -9.47 -14.19
C GLY A 75 4.92 -8.59 -13.14
N ILE A 76 4.87 -9.00 -11.89
CA ILE A 76 5.55 -8.27 -10.81
C ILE A 76 7.07 -8.20 -11.05
N ASP A 77 7.65 -9.27 -11.57
CA ASP A 77 9.10 -9.37 -11.83
C ASP A 77 9.57 -8.48 -12.99
N ASP A 78 8.65 -7.97 -13.82
CA ASP A 78 8.92 -7.07 -14.93
C ASP A 78 8.84 -5.58 -14.54
N LEU A 79 8.59 -5.28 -13.27
CA LEU A 79 8.45 -3.92 -12.76
C LEU A 79 9.80 -3.35 -12.28
N SER A 80 9.97 -2.03 -12.43
CA SER A 80 11.04 -1.32 -11.73
C SER A 80 10.80 -1.30 -10.22
N GLY A 81 11.85 -1.08 -9.41
CA GLY A 81 11.72 -0.99 -7.96
C GLY A 81 10.71 0.07 -7.49
N GLY A 82 10.68 1.23 -8.16
CA GLY A 82 9.68 2.28 -7.89
C GLY A 82 8.26 1.88 -8.27
N GLN A 83 8.09 1.14 -9.37
CA GLN A 83 6.78 0.59 -9.74
C GLN A 83 6.31 -0.46 -8.73
N MET A 84 7.19 -1.37 -8.29
CA MET A 84 6.85 -2.37 -7.26
C MET A 84 6.37 -1.70 -5.96
N ARG A 85 7.04 -0.63 -5.50
CA ARG A 85 6.62 0.11 -4.30
C ARG A 85 5.24 0.73 -4.47
N ARG A 86 4.99 1.37 -5.62
CA ARG A 86 3.68 1.94 -5.90
C ARG A 86 2.58 0.88 -5.99
N VAL A 87 2.87 -0.30 -6.55
CA VAL A 87 1.94 -1.43 -6.56
C VAL A 87 1.63 -1.92 -5.14
N ALA A 88 2.66 -2.09 -4.29
CA ALA A 88 2.48 -2.48 -2.90
C ALA A 88 1.60 -1.46 -2.14
N LEU A 89 1.90 -0.16 -2.29
CA LEU A 89 1.10 0.90 -1.68
C LEU A 89 -0.34 0.93 -2.21
N ALA A 90 -0.53 0.77 -3.53
CA ALA A 90 -1.85 0.68 -4.13
C ALA A 90 -2.70 -0.45 -3.53
N GLY A 91 -2.08 -1.63 -3.34
CA GLY A 91 -2.73 -2.76 -2.70
C GLY A 91 -3.12 -2.48 -1.24
N LEU A 92 -2.22 -1.87 -0.46
CA LEU A 92 -2.50 -1.49 0.92
C LEU A 92 -3.66 -0.48 1.01
N LEU A 93 -3.64 0.56 0.18
CA LEU A 93 -4.70 1.58 0.15
C LEU A 93 -6.03 1.02 -0.37
N ALA A 94 -6.00 0.04 -1.29
CA ALA A 94 -7.20 -0.61 -1.80
C ALA A 94 -7.93 -1.46 -0.74
N SER A 95 -7.26 -1.85 0.34
CA SER A 95 -7.89 -2.52 1.49
C SER A 95 -8.71 -1.59 2.38
N ASP A 96 -8.67 -0.28 2.11
CA ASP A 96 -9.34 0.79 2.86
C ASP A 96 -9.04 0.70 4.39
N PRO A 97 -7.75 0.75 4.78
CA PRO A 97 -7.37 0.61 6.17
C PRO A 97 -7.72 1.88 6.97
N ARG A 98 -7.89 1.74 8.28
CA ARG A 98 -8.01 2.87 9.21
C ARG A 98 -6.66 3.39 9.68
N VAL A 99 -5.65 2.52 9.70
CA VAL A 99 -4.27 2.84 10.09
C VAL A 99 -3.32 2.28 9.05
N LEU A 100 -2.39 3.11 8.58
CA LEU A 100 -1.32 2.73 7.67
C LEU A 100 0.02 2.90 8.38
N ILE A 101 0.80 1.84 8.46
CA ILE A 101 2.16 1.85 9.00
C ILE A 101 3.13 1.71 7.82
N LEU A 102 4.06 2.64 7.73
CA LEU A 102 5.06 2.70 6.66
C LEU A 102 6.47 2.61 7.25
N ASP A 103 7.20 1.57 6.86
CA ASP A 103 8.59 1.36 7.28
C ASP A 103 9.51 1.75 6.12
N GLU A 104 10.33 2.80 6.34
CA GLU A 104 11.27 3.41 5.39
C GLU A 104 10.64 3.70 4.01
N PRO A 105 9.50 4.40 3.93
CA PRO A 105 8.75 4.54 2.68
C PRO A 105 9.49 5.34 1.60
N MET A 106 10.40 6.24 1.99
CA MET A 106 11.15 7.11 1.08
C MET A 106 12.47 6.49 0.57
N ALA A 107 12.92 5.38 1.17
CA ALA A 107 14.23 4.81 0.85
C ALA A 107 14.35 4.44 -0.64
N GLY A 108 15.34 5.01 -1.34
CA GLY A 108 15.62 4.73 -2.77
C GLY A 108 14.56 5.24 -3.75
N LEU A 109 13.70 6.19 -3.35
CA LEU A 109 12.85 6.93 -4.27
C LEU A 109 13.61 8.13 -4.85
N ASP A 110 13.36 8.44 -6.13
CA ASP A 110 13.73 9.72 -6.72
C ASP A 110 12.82 10.85 -6.22
N ALA A 111 13.20 12.11 -6.47
CA ALA A 111 12.47 13.28 -6.00
C ALA A 111 10.99 13.27 -6.43
N ALA A 112 10.71 12.97 -7.71
CA ALA A 112 9.34 12.96 -8.22
C ALA A 112 8.48 11.86 -7.55
N SER A 113 9.07 10.70 -7.30
CA SER A 113 8.38 9.61 -6.59
C SER A 113 8.13 9.92 -5.11
N ARG A 114 9.05 10.67 -4.45
CA ARG A 114 8.87 11.17 -3.08
C ARG A 114 7.72 12.16 -3.00
N GLU A 115 7.70 13.17 -3.86
CA GLU A 115 6.64 14.17 -3.93
C GLU A 115 5.27 13.53 -4.15
N LEU A 116 5.18 12.57 -5.08
CA LEU A 116 3.95 11.83 -5.33
C LEU A 116 3.51 11.05 -4.08
N LEU A 117 4.42 10.35 -3.41
CA LEU A 117 4.10 9.60 -2.20
C LEU A 117 3.59 10.52 -1.09
N ILE A 118 4.26 11.65 -0.83
CA ILE A 118 3.84 12.65 0.15
C ILE A 118 2.43 13.16 -0.18
N SER A 119 2.18 13.53 -1.44
CA SER A 119 0.87 14.00 -1.89
C SER A 119 -0.23 12.97 -1.64
N VAL A 120 0.02 11.71 -1.97
CA VAL A 120 -0.94 10.60 -1.74
C VAL A 120 -1.22 10.43 -0.25
N LEU A 121 -0.17 10.42 0.58
CA LEU A 121 -0.32 10.25 2.02
C LEU A 121 -1.08 11.42 2.65
N ASP A 122 -0.80 12.67 2.25
CA ASP A 122 -1.50 13.85 2.74
C ASP A 122 -3.00 13.83 2.36
N GLU A 123 -3.32 13.47 1.11
CA GLU A 123 -4.71 13.29 0.68
C GLU A 123 -5.43 12.26 1.55
N ARG A 124 -4.79 11.11 1.83
CA ARG A 124 -5.38 10.05 2.64
C ARG A 124 -5.50 10.43 4.11
N ARG A 125 -4.51 11.14 4.66
CA ARG A 125 -4.56 11.71 6.01
C ARG A 125 -5.76 12.66 6.16
N ARG A 126 -5.93 13.58 5.22
CA ARG A 126 -7.09 14.51 5.19
C ARG A 126 -8.43 13.79 5.07
N ALA A 127 -8.44 12.62 4.43
CA ALA A 127 -9.62 11.75 4.35
C ALA A 127 -9.86 10.91 5.61
N GLY A 128 -9.01 11.04 6.65
CA GLY A 128 -9.18 10.40 7.95
C GLY A 128 -8.34 9.13 8.17
N LEU A 129 -7.40 8.80 7.26
CA LEU A 129 -6.44 7.72 7.48
C LEU A 129 -5.43 8.12 8.55
N SER A 130 -5.26 7.31 9.59
CA SER A 130 -4.16 7.45 10.54
C SER A 130 -2.90 6.86 9.95
N ILE A 131 -1.79 7.61 9.96
CA ILE A 131 -0.53 7.19 9.35
C ILE A 131 0.57 7.20 10.39
N LEU A 132 1.32 6.10 10.49
CA LEU A 132 2.56 5.99 11.25
C LEU A 132 3.71 5.77 10.27
N VAL A 133 4.67 6.68 10.26
CA VAL A 133 5.89 6.54 9.46
C VAL A 133 7.06 6.22 10.39
N ILE A 134 7.84 5.21 10.04
CA ILE A 134 9.09 4.85 10.69
C ILE A 134 10.18 5.14 9.66
N SER A 135 11.06 6.09 9.94
CA SER A 135 12.16 6.45 9.05
C SER A 135 13.32 7.09 9.80
N HIS A 136 14.50 6.98 9.24
CA HIS A 136 15.68 7.73 9.69
C HIS A 136 15.86 9.04 8.90
N ASP A 137 15.10 9.22 7.81
CA ASP A 137 15.06 10.40 6.95
C ASP A 137 13.61 10.85 6.78
N LEU A 138 13.32 12.05 7.29
CA LEU A 138 11.99 12.68 7.25
C LEU A 138 11.92 13.83 6.25
N GLU A 139 12.90 13.96 5.35
CA GLU A 139 12.95 15.05 4.38
C GLU A 139 11.65 15.15 3.57
N GLY A 140 11.00 16.29 3.64
CA GLY A 140 9.73 16.58 2.98
C GLY A 140 8.49 16.02 3.68
N MET A 141 8.63 15.37 4.85
CA MET A 141 7.51 14.83 5.62
C MET A 141 7.10 15.68 6.83
N ASP A 142 7.84 16.74 7.13
CA ASP A 142 7.60 17.57 8.31
C ASP A 142 6.16 18.12 8.35
N ASP A 143 5.65 18.58 7.22
CA ASP A 143 4.27 19.09 7.11
C ASP A 143 3.20 17.99 7.09
N LEU A 144 3.59 16.74 6.86
CA LEU A 144 2.68 15.59 6.84
C LEU A 144 2.42 15.06 8.25
N CYS A 145 3.38 15.22 9.18
CA CYS A 145 3.34 14.63 10.51
C CYS A 145 2.83 15.61 11.56
N ASP A 146 1.76 15.25 12.27
CA ASP A 146 1.24 16.05 13.40
C ASP A 146 2.12 15.90 14.66
N THR A 147 2.90 14.82 14.75
CA THR A 147 3.75 14.50 15.92
C THR A 147 4.99 13.75 15.47
N HIS A 148 6.15 14.16 15.99
CA HIS A 148 7.43 13.48 15.80
C HIS A 148 7.87 12.83 17.13
N ARG A 149 8.43 11.63 17.02
CA ARG A 149 8.99 10.87 18.12
C ARG A 149 10.36 10.32 17.73
N HIS A 150 11.28 10.32 18.66
CA HIS A 150 12.61 9.76 18.46
C HIS A 150 12.78 8.47 19.27
N LEU A 151 13.25 7.41 18.60
CA LEU A 151 13.62 6.17 19.26
C LEU A 151 15.15 6.15 19.44
N ARG A 152 15.61 6.19 20.68
CA ARG A 152 17.06 6.10 21.02
C ARG A 152 17.23 5.04 22.09
N GLU A 153 18.13 4.09 21.87
CA GLU A 153 18.47 3.02 22.83
C GLU A 153 17.24 2.29 23.41
N GLY A 154 16.19 2.11 22.60
CA GLY A 154 14.95 1.48 23.02
C GLY A 154 13.96 2.38 23.76
N VAL A 155 14.28 3.67 23.94
CA VAL A 155 13.42 4.66 24.60
C VAL A 155 12.81 5.58 23.55
N LEU A 156 11.49 5.72 23.60
CA LEU A 156 10.71 6.64 22.75
C LEU A 156 10.56 8.00 23.48
N THR A 157 11.01 9.09 22.82
CA THR A 157 10.95 10.46 23.34
C THR A 157 10.21 11.40 22.38
#